data_99b480868f3f2c3f4a75577c2485946d
#
_entry.id   99b480868f3f2c3f4a75577c2485946d
#
_cell.length_a   1.000
_cell.length_b   1.000
_cell.length_c   1.000
_cell.angle_alpha   90.00
_cell.angle_beta   90.00
_cell.angle_gamma   90.00
#
_symmetry.space_group_name_H-M   'P 1'
#
loop_
_entity.id
_entity.type
_entity.pdbx_description
1 polymer ?
#
loop_
_entity_poly.entity_id
_entity_poly.type
_entity_poly.pdbx_seq_one_letter_code
_entity_poly.pdbx_strand_id
1 'polypeptide(L)'
;MKLGLSALLFPKASVEEVIKFSAKLGAECVEIIYDVPHFQPDYDQRKLSGIKELLDAHGLGVSVHGSFWDLNPASHHRELQKLTLTQVRRSIDACRTLGGEIVVLHFGRCPVPYAKDFLEEAKRRYRRFIEKCLPYARERGVTLALENAIGQPTTYPSTVEELKQLVLELEGAKVAFDIGHAHLAERRAGMNDTGLAIANDIKDLRGHLVHAHVHDNRGKNDDHLPPGDGDINFKPVVDALRAINYRGLLIAELWNPEHPLETGRKGMKKLRDLFKTS
;
A
#
# COMPACT_ATOMS: atom_id res chain seq x y z
N MET A 1 0.88 16.27 -5.09
CA MET A 1 0.28 15.09 -4.41
C MET A 1 -1.14 14.93 -4.92
N LYS A 2 -1.56 13.72 -5.24
CA LYS A 2 -2.96 13.40 -5.57
C LYS A 2 -3.57 12.65 -4.39
N LEU A 3 -4.80 12.99 -4.02
CA LEU A 3 -5.51 12.36 -2.90
C LEU A 3 -6.45 11.28 -3.43
N GLY A 4 -6.37 10.10 -2.85
CA GLY A 4 -7.15 8.95 -3.28
C GLY A 4 -7.79 8.17 -2.14
N LEU A 5 -8.53 7.15 -2.52
CA LEU A 5 -9.24 6.25 -1.61
C LEU A 5 -8.98 4.80 -2.01
N SER A 6 -8.70 3.95 -1.02
CA SER A 6 -8.51 2.51 -1.26
C SER A 6 -9.85 1.77 -1.35
N ALA A 7 -9.91 0.79 -2.24
CA ALA A 7 -11.02 -0.16 -2.36
C ALA A 7 -11.26 -0.97 -1.08
N LEU A 8 -10.27 -1.04 -0.18
CA LEU A 8 -10.37 -1.73 1.12
C LEU A 8 -11.63 -1.30 1.90
N LEU A 9 -12.01 -0.04 1.79
CA LEU A 9 -13.18 0.51 2.49
C LEU A 9 -14.52 -0.11 2.04
N PHE A 10 -14.59 -0.72 0.86
CA PHE A 10 -15.82 -1.16 0.23
C PHE A 10 -15.85 -2.67 -0.09
N PRO A 11 -15.62 -3.56 0.88
CA PRO A 11 -15.48 -4.99 0.61
C PRO A 11 -16.75 -5.67 0.10
N LYS A 12 -17.91 -5.02 0.27
CA LYS A 12 -19.23 -5.53 -0.17
C LYS A 12 -19.68 -4.95 -1.53
N ALA A 13 -18.92 -4.01 -2.11
CA ALA A 13 -19.26 -3.35 -3.38
C ALA A 13 -18.51 -3.97 -4.56
N SER A 14 -19.06 -3.83 -5.77
CA SER A 14 -18.32 -4.13 -6.99
C SER A 14 -17.24 -3.06 -7.25
N VAL A 15 -16.25 -3.39 -8.08
CA VAL A 15 -15.19 -2.43 -8.45
C VAL A 15 -15.77 -1.18 -9.12
N GLU A 16 -16.81 -1.35 -9.94
CA GLU A 16 -17.52 -0.26 -10.60
C GLU A 16 -18.20 0.67 -9.59
N GLU A 17 -18.77 0.12 -8.52
CA GLU A 17 -19.34 0.90 -7.42
C GLU A 17 -18.26 1.61 -6.63
N VAL A 18 -17.13 0.95 -6.35
CA VAL A 18 -15.97 1.58 -5.67
C VAL A 18 -15.49 2.81 -6.45
N ILE A 19 -15.37 2.72 -7.77
CA ILE A 19 -14.97 3.84 -8.65
C ILE A 19 -15.98 5.00 -8.52
N LYS A 20 -17.27 4.71 -8.63
CA LYS A 20 -18.34 5.72 -8.49
C LYS A 20 -18.36 6.37 -7.11
N PHE A 21 -18.18 5.58 -6.05
CA PHE A 21 -18.11 6.10 -4.67
C PHE A 21 -16.88 6.97 -4.49
N SER A 22 -15.71 6.56 -4.98
CA SER A 22 -14.48 7.34 -4.90
C SER A 22 -14.63 8.69 -5.59
N ALA A 23 -15.19 8.72 -6.80
CA ALA A 23 -15.49 9.94 -7.52
C ALA A 23 -16.47 10.84 -6.74
N LYS A 24 -17.57 10.28 -6.23
CA LYS A 24 -18.57 11.00 -5.43
C LYS A 24 -17.99 11.60 -4.15
N LEU A 25 -16.99 10.96 -3.57
CA LEU A 25 -16.29 11.43 -2.36
C LEU A 25 -15.17 12.43 -2.68
N GLY A 26 -14.97 12.76 -3.97
CA GLY A 26 -14.00 13.75 -4.43
C GLY A 26 -12.56 13.26 -4.38
N ALA A 27 -12.35 11.95 -4.55
CA ALA A 27 -11.02 11.41 -4.78
C ALA A 27 -10.50 11.84 -6.16
N GLU A 28 -9.17 11.98 -6.28
CA GLU A 28 -8.48 12.25 -7.56
C GLU A 28 -7.91 10.96 -8.14
N CYS A 29 -7.79 9.92 -7.30
CA CYS A 29 -7.39 8.58 -7.70
C CYS A 29 -8.06 7.54 -6.79
N VAL A 30 -8.11 6.31 -7.27
CA VAL A 30 -8.56 5.14 -6.51
C VAL A 30 -7.45 4.09 -6.48
N GLU A 31 -7.23 3.49 -5.34
CA GLU A 31 -6.43 2.28 -5.26
C GLU A 31 -7.34 1.07 -5.36
N ILE A 32 -7.12 0.27 -6.39
CA ILE A 32 -7.84 -0.98 -6.61
C ILE A 32 -7.03 -2.12 -5.98
N ILE A 33 -7.65 -2.88 -5.09
CA ILE A 33 -7.07 -4.13 -4.58
C ILE A 33 -7.36 -5.21 -5.60
N TYR A 34 -6.31 -5.68 -6.32
CA TYR A 34 -6.44 -6.74 -7.32
C TYR A 34 -6.43 -8.12 -6.64
N ASP A 35 -7.40 -8.33 -5.76
CA ASP A 35 -7.57 -9.52 -4.94
C ASP A 35 -9.04 -9.67 -4.52
N VAL A 36 -9.37 -10.76 -3.87
CA VAL A 36 -10.70 -10.94 -3.25
C VAL A 36 -10.99 -9.82 -2.26
N PRO A 37 -12.24 -9.39 -2.10
CA PRO A 37 -13.45 -9.89 -2.75
C PRO A 37 -13.70 -9.32 -4.16
N HIS A 38 -12.99 -8.28 -4.59
CA HIS A 38 -13.26 -7.55 -5.83
C HIS A 38 -12.85 -8.33 -7.08
N PHE A 39 -11.75 -9.07 -7.01
CA PHE A 39 -11.25 -9.89 -8.12
C PHE A 39 -10.98 -11.31 -7.65
N GLN A 40 -11.60 -12.28 -8.30
CA GLN A 40 -11.28 -13.68 -8.11
C GLN A 40 -9.88 -13.99 -8.70
N PRO A 41 -9.14 -14.96 -8.16
CA PRO A 41 -7.78 -15.27 -8.61
C PRO A 41 -7.66 -15.61 -10.11
N ASP A 42 -8.75 -16.06 -10.73
CA ASP A 42 -8.88 -16.40 -12.16
C ASP A 42 -9.62 -15.34 -12.98
N TYR A 43 -9.81 -14.14 -12.44
CA TYR A 43 -10.54 -13.05 -13.11
C TYR A 43 -10.06 -12.84 -14.55
N ASP A 44 -11.03 -12.77 -15.47
CA ASP A 44 -10.74 -12.53 -16.88
C ASP A 44 -10.28 -11.08 -17.13
N GLN A 45 -8.98 -10.90 -17.32
CA GLN A 45 -8.38 -9.57 -17.50
C GLN A 45 -8.90 -8.82 -18.75
N ARG A 46 -9.51 -9.50 -19.71
CA ARG A 46 -10.15 -8.84 -20.86
C ARG A 46 -11.31 -7.92 -20.44
N LYS A 47 -11.91 -8.19 -19.29
CA LYS A 47 -12.98 -7.34 -18.71
C LYS A 47 -12.46 -6.05 -18.07
N LEU A 48 -11.15 -5.90 -17.88
CA LEU A 48 -10.56 -4.69 -17.31
C LEU A 48 -10.73 -3.44 -18.18
N SER A 49 -10.96 -3.61 -19.49
CA SER A 49 -11.24 -2.48 -20.39
C SER A 49 -12.48 -1.67 -19.97
N GLY A 50 -13.56 -2.35 -19.56
CA GLY A 50 -14.75 -1.68 -19.04
C GLY A 50 -14.51 -0.91 -17.75
N ILE A 51 -13.66 -1.45 -16.86
CA ILE A 51 -13.24 -0.76 -15.63
C ILE A 51 -12.39 0.48 -15.98
N LYS A 52 -11.49 0.35 -16.96
CA LYS A 52 -10.68 1.49 -17.45
C LYS A 52 -11.56 2.60 -18.02
N GLU A 53 -12.53 2.26 -18.87
CA GLU A 53 -13.48 3.24 -19.42
C GLU A 53 -14.24 4.00 -18.31
N LEU A 54 -14.61 3.29 -17.25
CA LEU A 54 -15.29 3.91 -16.10
C LEU A 54 -14.36 4.84 -15.32
N LEU A 55 -13.09 4.47 -15.10
CA LEU A 55 -12.07 5.34 -14.50
C LEU A 55 -11.90 6.63 -15.30
N ASP A 56 -11.77 6.50 -16.63
CA ASP A 56 -11.62 7.64 -17.55
C ASP A 56 -12.86 8.55 -17.53
N ALA A 57 -14.06 7.95 -17.55
CA ALA A 57 -15.33 8.70 -17.50
C ALA A 57 -15.48 9.54 -16.23
N HIS A 58 -14.86 9.09 -15.11
CA HIS A 58 -14.86 9.81 -13.85
C HIS A 58 -13.60 10.68 -13.64
N GLY A 59 -12.64 10.67 -14.56
CA GLY A 59 -11.38 11.40 -14.46
C GLY A 59 -10.50 10.96 -13.30
N LEU A 60 -10.62 9.69 -12.87
CA LEU A 60 -9.86 9.14 -11.76
C LEU A 60 -8.54 8.53 -12.24
N GLY A 61 -7.44 8.91 -11.57
CA GLY A 61 -6.20 8.13 -11.62
C GLY A 61 -6.38 6.80 -10.88
N VAL A 62 -5.46 5.86 -11.11
CA VAL A 62 -5.51 4.55 -10.45
C VAL A 62 -4.12 4.08 -10.00
N SER A 63 -4.03 3.49 -8.82
CA SER A 63 -2.97 2.57 -8.39
C SER A 63 -3.57 1.18 -8.13
N VAL A 64 -2.73 0.18 -8.09
CA VAL A 64 -3.17 -1.18 -7.79
C VAL A 64 -2.42 -1.69 -6.57
N HIS A 65 -3.16 -2.13 -5.56
CA HIS A 65 -2.61 -2.98 -4.53
C HIS A 65 -2.56 -4.41 -5.06
N GLY A 66 -1.36 -4.98 -5.14
CA GLY A 66 -1.15 -6.34 -5.66
C GLY A 66 -1.78 -7.40 -4.76
N SER A 67 -2.09 -8.55 -5.33
CA SER A 67 -2.69 -9.68 -4.59
C SER A 67 -1.82 -10.10 -3.41
N PHE A 68 -2.43 -10.26 -2.22
CA PHE A 68 -1.73 -10.59 -0.97
C PHE A 68 -2.51 -11.54 -0.03
N TRP A 69 -3.86 -11.63 -0.17
CA TRP A 69 -4.65 -12.55 0.63
C TRP A 69 -4.21 -14.01 0.37
N ASP A 70 -3.99 -14.76 1.44
CA ASP A 70 -3.51 -16.16 1.38
C ASP A 70 -2.19 -16.38 0.62
N LEU A 71 -1.53 -15.31 0.18
CA LEU A 71 -0.28 -15.32 -0.54
C LEU A 71 0.90 -14.96 0.35
N ASN A 72 2.09 -15.48 0.02
CA ASN A 72 3.29 -15.15 0.77
C ASN A 72 4.53 -15.22 -0.12
N PRO A 73 5.12 -14.07 -0.50
CA PRO A 73 6.34 -14.02 -1.31
C PRO A 73 7.56 -14.64 -0.64
N ALA A 74 7.56 -14.72 0.70
CA ALA A 74 8.65 -15.33 1.49
C ALA A 74 8.39 -16.81 1.85
N SER A 75 7.33 -17.42 1.34
CA SER A 75 6.93 -18.78 1.71
C SER A 75 8.04 -19.82 1.55
N HIS A 76 8.08 -20.82 2.43
CA HIS A 76 8.91 -22.01 2.29
C HIS A 76 8.37 -23.01 1.27
N HIS A 77 7.08 -22.91 0.90
CA HIS A 77 6.44 -23.78 -0.09
C HIS A 77 6.62 -23.22 -1.50
N ARG A 78 7.27 -23.99 -2.37
CA ARG A 78 7.59 -23.57 -3.75
C ARG A 78 6.34 -23.30 -4.59
N GLU A 79 5.29 -24.08 -4.40
CA GLU A 79 4.01 -23.93 -5.10
C GLU A 79 3.34 -22.61 -4.73
N LEU A 80 3.36 -22.25 -3.44
CA LEU A 80 2.83 -20.97 -2.98
C LEU A 80 3.67 -19.80 -3.52
N GLN A 81 5.00 -19.91 -3.56
CA GLN A 81 5.85 -18.90 -4.20
C GLN A 81 5.50 -18.70 -5.69
N LYS A 82 5.31 -19.80 -6.43
CA LYS A 82 4.92 -19.75 -7.85
C LYS A 82 3.56 -19.09 -8.03
N LEU A 83 2.58 -19.48 -7.20
CA LEU A 83 1.25 -18.88 -7.22
C LEU A 83 1.32 -17.39 -6.90
N THR A 84 2.03 -17.00 -5.84
CA THR A 84 2.22 -15.59 -5.47
C THR A 84 2.83 -14.78 -6.62
N LEU A 85 3.88 -15.31 -7.27
CA LEU A 85 4.50 -14.66 -8.42
C LEU A 85 3.52 -14.50 -9.59
N THR A 86 2.70 -15.51 -9.86
CA THR A 86 1.69 -15.46 -10.92
C THR A 86 0.64 -14.39 -10.62
N GLN A 87 0.11 -14.33 -9.40
CA GLN A 87 -0.92 -13.37 -9.03
C GLN A 87 -0.37 -11.93 -9.01
N VAL A 88 0.84 -11.71 -8.53
CA VAL A 88 1.48 -10.39 -8.58
C VAL A 88 1.74 -9.94 -10.02
N ARG A 89 2.16 -10.83 -10.92
CA ARG A 89 2.28 -10.50 -12.36
C ARG A 89 0.93 -10.12 -12.98
N ARG A 90 -0.15 -10.82 -12.63
CA ARG A 90 -1.51 -10.45 -13.05
C ARG A 90 -1.91 -9.07 -12.50
N SER A 91 -1.54 -8.73 -11.28
CA SER A 91 -1.74 -7.39 -10.71
C SER A 91 -0.99 -6.31 -11.49
N ILE A 92 0.24 -6.59 -11.93
CA ILE A 92 1.04 -5.69 -12.77
C ILE A 92 0.38 -5.50 -14.15
N ASP A 93 -0.07 -6.58 -14.79
CA ASP A 93 -0.78 -6.53 -16.07
C ASP A 93 -2.10 -5.76 -15.94
N ALA A 94 -2.83 -5.99 -14.85
CA ALA A 94 -4.06 -5.25 -14.54
C ALA A 94 -3.79 -3.76 -14.35
N CYS A 95 -2.77 -3.40 -13.57
CA CYS A 95 -2.36 -2.00 -13.37
C CYS A 95 -2.11 -1.31 -14.70
N ARG A 96 -1.32 -1.93 -15.59
CA ARG A 96 -1.05 -1.41 -16.93
C ARG A 96 -2.32 -1.25 -17.77
N THR A 97 -3.20 -2.25 -17.77
CA THR A 97 -4.46 -2.22 -18.52
C THR A 97 -5.39 -1.13 -18.03
N LEU A 98 -5.44 -0.89 -16.72
CA LEU A 98 -6.25 0.16 -16.10
C LEU A 98 -5.67 1.57 -16.31
N GLY A 99 -4.44 1.70 -16.83
CA GLY A 99 -3.76 2.98 -17.02
C GLY A 99 -3.05 3.47 -15.76
N GLY A 100 -2.82 2.58 -14.79
CA GLY A 100 -2.03 2.85 -13.59
C GLY A 100 -0.52 2.68 -13.85
N GLU A 101 0.27 3.27 -12.97
CA GLU A 101 1.74 3.23 -13.04
C GLU A 101 2.39 2.67 -11.78
N ILE A 102 1.61 2.40 -10.72
CA ILE A 102 2.12 1.94 -9.42
C ILE A 102 1.36 0.69 -8.99
N VAL A 103 2.12 -0.36 -8.64
CA VAL A 103 1.63 -1.53 -7.92
C VAL A 103 2.27 -1.57 -6.54
N VAL A 104 1.44 -1.53 -5.50
CA VAL A 104 1.87 -1.74 -4.12
C VAL A 104 2.06 -3.23 -3.89
N LEU A 105 3.18 -3.61 -3.28
CA LEU A 105 3.50 -4.98 -2.91
C LEU A 105 3.61 -5.11 -1.41
N HIS A 106 2.80 -6.00 -0.89
CA HIS A 106 2.79 -6.35 0.52
C HIS A 106 4.08 -7.08 0.95
N PHE A 107 4.40 -7.02 2.24
CA PHE A 107 5.57 -7.66 2.84
C PHE A 107 5.47 -9.20 2.85
N GLY A 108 6.61 -9.87 3.04
CA GLY A 108 6.67 -11.32 3.23
C GLY A 108 6.40 -11.74 4.67
N ARG A 109 6.02 -13.00 4.89
CA ARG A 109 5.76 -13.57 6.22
C ARG A 109 6.67 -14.74 6.51
N CYS A 110 7.25 -14.77 7.71
CA CYS A 110 8.00 -15.91 8.26
C CYS A 110 7.23 -16.45 9.48
N PRO A 111 6.65 -17.65 9.42
CA PRO A 111 5.85 -18.19 10.53
C PRO A 111 6.69 -18.62 11.74
N VAL A 112 8.02 -18.73 11.59
CA VAL A 112 8.95 -19.20 12.63
C VAL A 112 10.08 -18.18 12.83
N PRO A 113 9.80 -16.96 13.33
CA PRO A 113 10.78 -15.88 13.41
C PRO A 113 11.91 -16.12 14.43
N TYR A 114 11.71 -17.02 15.41
CA TYR A 114 12.73 -17.32 16.44
C TYR A 114 13.79 -18.30 15.93
N ALA A 115 13.53 -18.99 14.83
CA ALA A 115 14.54 -19.83 14.17
C ALA A 115 15.30 -18.94 13.17
N LYS A 116 16.47 -18.47 13.57
CA LYS A 116 17.26 -17.49 12.80
C LYS A 116 17.48 -17.90 11.35
N ASP A 117 17.79 -19.15 11.10
CA ASP A 117 18.03 -19.66 9.74
C ASP A 117 16.77 -19.61 8.87
N PHE A 118 15.59 -19.84 9.47
CA PHE A 118 14.31 -19.74 8.77
C PHE A 118 13.98 -18.28 8.42
N LEU A 119 14.24 -17.36 9.34
CA LEU A 119 14.02 -15.94 9.09
C LEU A 119 14.94 -15.45 7.97
N GLU A 120 16.22 -15.75 8.02
CA GLU A 120 17.17 -15.36 6.98
C GLU A 120 16.82 -15.98 5.61
N GLU A 121 16.34 -17.22 5.60
CA GLU A 121 15.87 -17.82 4.35
C GLU A 121 14.57 -17.15 3.84
N ALA A 122 13.64 -16.77 4.71
CA ALA A 122 12.45 -16.00 4.32
C ALA A 122 12.83 -14.64 3.72
N LYS A 123 13.79 -13.91 4.31
CA LYS A 123 14.35 -12.66 3.76
C LYS A 123 14.95 -12.86 2.38
N ARG A 124 15.78 -13.89 2.20
CA ARG A 124 16.36 -14.23 0.87
C ARG A 124 15.30 -14.56 -0.17
N ARG A 125 14.21 -15.25 0.21
CA ARG A 125 13.10 -15.60 -0.69
C ARG A 125 12.30 -14.40 -1.10
N TYR A 126 11.97 -13.51 -0.16
CA TYR A 126 11.30 -12.26 -0.46
C TYR A 126 12.13 -11.42 -1.43
N ARG A 127 13.42 -11.25 -1.16
CA ARG A 127 14.33 -10.53 -2.07
C ARG A 127 14.30 -11.11 -3.48
N ARG A 128 14.52 -12.43 -3.62
CA ARG A 128 14.47 -13.12 -4.93
C ARG A 128 13.12 -12.98 -5.63
N PHE A 129 12.05 -12.90 -4.86
CA PHE A 129 10.71 -12.67 -5.40
C PHE A 129 10.62 -11.27 -6.03
N ILE A 130 11.07 -10.23 -5.33
CA ILE A 130 11.09 -8.87 -5.87
C ILE A 130 11.99 -8.77 -7.11
N GLU A 131 13.19 -9.38 -7.07
CA GLU A 131 14.11 -9.46 -8.22
C GLU A 131 13.46 -10.07 -9.47
N LYS A 132 12.52 -11.00 -9.31
CA LYS A 132 11.75 -11.59 -10.43
C LYS A 132 10.59 -10.72 -10.90
N CYS A 133 10.06 -9.86 -10.03
CA CYS A 133 8.96 -8.97 -10.36
C CYS A 133 9.42 -7.68 -11.05
N LEU A 134 10.58 -7.13 -10.65
CA LEU A 134 11.08 -5.84 -11.14
C LEU A 134 11.26 -5.77 -12.67
N PRO A 135 11.92 -6.73 -13.35
CA PRO A 135 12.04 -6.69 -14.82
C PRO A 135 10.66 -6.75 -15.49
N TYR A 136 9.77 -7.61 -14.96
CA TYR A 136 8.43 -7.79 -15.50
C TYR A 136 7.59 -6.50 -15.41
N ALA A 137 7.69 -5.78 -14.29
CA ALA A 137 7.01 -4.50 -14.09
C ALA A 137 7.60 -3.41 -14.99
N ARG A 138 8.94 -3.33 -15.06
CA ARG A 138 9.66 -2.36 -15.91
C ARG A 138 9.29 -2.48 -17.39
N GLU A 139 9.22 -3.70 -17.93
CA GLU A 139 8.79 -3.95 -19.32
C GLU A 139 7.37 -3.44 -19.60
N ARG A 140 6.54 -3.30 -18.56
CA ARG A 140 5.15 -2.81 -18.64
C ARG A 140 5.01 -1.34 -18.28
N GLY A 141 6.11 -0.66 -17.96
CA GLY A 141 6.09 0.73 -17.50
C GLY A 141 5.40 0.89 -16.13
N VAL A 142 5.44 -0.15 -15.27
CA VAL A 142 4.84 -0.16 -13.93
C VAL A 142 5.95 -0.11 -12.88
N THR A 143 5.79 0.76 -11.90
CA THR A 143 6.65 0.87 -10.73
C THR A 143 6.16 -0.07 -9.62
N LEU A 144 7.05 -0.88 -9.06
CA LEU A 144 6.76 -1.66 -7.85
C LEU A 144 7.11 -0.83 -6.63
N ALA A 145 6.13 -0.60 -5.77
CA ALA A 145 6.26 0.10 -4.51
C ALA A 145 6.11 -0.90 -3.34
N LEU A 146 7.20 -1.14 -2.62
CA LEU A 146 7.21 -2.07 -1.49
C LEU A 146 6.64 -1.38 -0.26
N GLU A 147 5.76 -2.07 0.44
CA GLU A 147 5.09 -1.54 1.63
C GLU A 147 5.82 -1.90 2.91
N ASN A 148 5.90 -0.96 3.87
CA ASN A 148 6.40 -1.24 5.21
C ASN A 148 5.38 -2.00 6.05
N ALA A 149 5.86 -2.97 6.84
CA ALA A 149 5.05 -3.75 7.75
C ALA A 149 4.85 -3.05 9.10
N ILE A 150 4.00 -3.67 9.93
CA ILE A 150 3.59 -3.19 11.25
C ILE A 150 4.58 -3.50 12.40
N GLY A 151 5.86 -3.75 12.11
CA GLY A 151 6.88 -4.03 13.12
C GLY A 151 6.76 -5.38 13.82
N GLN A 152 6.22 -6.40 13.16
CA GLN A 152 6.15 -7.76 13.71
C GLN A 152 7.36 -8.61 13.29
N PRO A 153 7.94 -9.41 14.22
CA PRO A 153 9.05 -10.30 13.89
C PRO A 153 8.74 -11.34 12.80
N THR A 154 7.45 -11.58 12.56
CA THR A 154 6.95 -12.52 11.54
C THR A 154 6.87 -11.94 10.14
N THR A 155 7.17 -10.65 9.96
CA THR A 155 7.10 -9.95 8.67
C THR A 155 8.49 -9.53 8.17
N TYR A 156 8.64 -9.39 6.85
CA TYR A 156 9.85 -8.85 6.24
C TYR A 156 9.53 -8.09 4.93
N PRO A 157 10.01 -6.84 4.77
CA PRO A 157 10.70 -6.04 5.78
C PRO A 157 9.82 -5.77 6.99
N SER A 158 10.38 -5.80 8.19
CA SER A 158 9.67 -5.60 9.46
C SER A 158 9.73 -4.15 9.92
N THR A 159 10.81 -3.45 9.59
CA THR A 159 11.07 -2.06 9.93
C THR A 159 11.27 -1.21 8.69
N VAL A 160 11.12 0.10 8.84
CA VAL A 160 11.40 1.05 7.75
C VAL A 160 12.87 1.01 7.33
N GLU A 161 13.80 0.81 8.26
CA GLU A 161 15.22 0.68 7.95
C GLU A 161 15.51 -0.57 7.09
N GLU A 162 14.89 -1.73 7.40
CA GLU A 162 15.01 -2.93 6.54
C GLU A 162 14.42 -2.68 5.14
N LEU A 163 13.29 -1.96 5.05
CA LEU A 163 12.69 -1.59 3.76
C LEU A 163 13.61 -0.66 2.97
N LYS A 164 14.19 0.35 3.62
CA LYS A 164 15.13 1.29 3.03
C LYS A 164 16.36 0.57 2.46
N GLN A 165 16.97 -0.31 3.23
CA GLN A 165 18.09 -1.13 2.76
C GLN A 165 17.70 -1.96 1.54
N LEU A 166 16.53 -2.60 1.58
CA LEU A 166 16.04 -3.42 0.48
C LEU A 166 15.86 -2.63 -0.82
N VAL A 167 15.27 -1.44 -0.77
CA VAL A 167 15.06 -0.61 -1.97
C VAL A 167 16.34 0.02 -2.50
N LEU A 168 17.33 0.27 -1.63
CA LEU A 168 18.65 0.74 -2.06
C LEU A 168 19.44 -0.35 -2.80
N GLU A 169 19.24 -1.61 -2.42
CA GLU A 169 19.91 -2.75 -3.04
C GLU A 169 19.21 -3.27 -4.31
N LEU A 170 17.92 -3.01 -4.46
CA LEU A 170 17.08 -3.48 -5.57
C LEU A 170 16.77 -2.33 -6.52
N GLU A 171 17.61 -2.17 -7.55
CA GLU A 171 17.44 -1.11 -8.54
C GLU A 171 16.06 -1.13 -9.19
N GLY A 172 15.37 0.00 -9.11
CA GLY A 172 14.00 0.17 -9.64
C GLY A 172 12.88 -0.10 -8.65
N ALA A 173 13.18 -0.66 -7.48
CA ALA A 173 12.19 -0.76 -6.39
C ALA A 173 11.92 0.63 -5.78
N LYS A 174 10.66 0.88 -5.44
CA LYS A 174 10.18 2.09 -4.77
C LYS A 174 9.44 1.73 -3.48
N VAL A 175 8.98 2.73 -2.75
CA VAL A 175 8.30 2.59 -1.47
C VAL A 175 6.86 3.07 -1.57
N ALA A 176 5.94 2.24 -1.09
CA ALA A 176 4.64 2.61 -0.61
C ALA A 176 4.71 2.74 0.92
N PHE A 177 4.69 3.96 1.42
CA PHE A 177 4.87 4.20 2.85
C PHE A 177 3.52 4.23 3.55
N ASP A 178 3.25 3.22 4.36
CA ASP A 178 2.08 3.18 5.21
C ASP A 178 2.36 3.88 6.55
N ILE A 179 1.67 4.99 6.77
CA ILE A 179 1.83 5.85 7.96
C ILE A 179 1.28 5.15 9.22
N GLY A 180 0.16 4.44 9.08
CA GLY A 180 -0.44 3.69 10.18
C GLY A 180 0.42 2.50 10.61
N HIS A 181 0.98 1.77 9.65
CA HIS A 181 1.92 0.68 9.92
C HIS A 181 3.20 1.19 10.60
N ALA A 182 3.75 2.32 10.14
CA ALA A 182 4.91 2.94 10.77
C ALA A 182 4.59 3.34 12.22
N HIS A 183 3.40 3.92 12.48
CA HIS A 183 2.96 4.22 13.84
C HIS A 183 2.95 2.97 14.74
N LEU A 184 2.39 1.87 14.26
CA LEU A 184 2.35 0.61 15.00
C LEU A 184 3.75 0.05 15.27
N ALA A 185 4.65 0.12 14.27
CA ALA A 185 6.02 -0.34 14.43
C ALA A 185 6.76 0.44 15.52
N GLU A 186 6.66 1.78 15.50
CA GLU A 186 7.26 2.66 16.49
C GLU A 186 6.64 2.49 17.89
N ARG A 187 5.31 2.30 17.97
CA ARG A 187 4.64 1.99 19.26
C ARG A 187 5.12 0.67 19.84
N ARG A 188 5.34 -0.36 19.02
CA ARG A 188 5.92 -1.66 19.43
C ARG A 188 7.38 -1.53 19.87
N ALA A 189 8.13 -0.60 19.29
CA ALA A 189 9.47 -0.24 19.73
C ALA A 189 9.50 0.58 21.03
N GLY A 190 8.34 0.91 21.61
CA GLY A 190 8.20 1.61 22.89
C GLY A 190 8.11 3.13 22.79
N MET A 191 7.98 3.71 21.59
CA MET A 191 7.84 5.15 21.42
C MET A 191 6.41 5.62 21.73
N ASN A 192 6.29 6.72 22.46
CA ASN A 192 4.98 7.32 22.79
C ASN A 192 4.53 8.34 21.74
N ASP A 193 5.39 9.26 21.30
CA ASP A 193 5.12 10.16 20.17
C ASP A 193 5.89 9.66 18.94
N THR A 194 5.17 9.12 18.00
CA THR A 194 5.73 8.51 16.78
C THR A 194 5.82 9.48 15.61
N GLY A 195 5.16 10.63 15.71
CA GLY A 195 5.05 11.57 14.60
C GLY A 195 6.41 12.07 14.08
N LEU A 196 7.36 12.32 14.96
CA LEU A 196 8.73 12.73 14.58
C LEU A 196 9.54 11.56 13.98
N ALA A 197 9.39 10.35 14.50
CA ALA A 197 10.05 9.16 13.95
C ALA A 197 9.57 8.91 12.51
N ILE A 198 8.27 8.85 12.29
CA ILE A 198 7.64 8.74 10.97
C ILE A 198 8.11 9.84 10.02
N ALA A 199 8.21 11.09 10.53
CA ALA A 199 8.70 12.20 9.72
C ALA A 199 10.17 12.04 9.30
N ASN A 200 11.01 11.45 10.13
CA ASN A 200 12.40 11.14 9.79
C ASN A 200 12.48 10.00 8.78
N ASP A 201 11.70 8.94 8.95
CA ASP A 201 11.60 7.85 7.97
C ASP A 201 11.22 8.35 6.57
N ILE A 202 10.22 9.24 6.49
CA ILE A 202 9.79 9.87 5.23
C ILE A 202 10.95 10.65 4.59
N LYS A 203 11.73 11.41 5.38
CA LYS A 203 12.90 12.15 4.85
C LYS A 203 13.98 11.21 4.36
N ASP A 204 14.22 10.13 5.07
CA ASP A 204 15.23 9.13 4.76
C ASP A 204 14.89 8.35 3.48
N LEU A 205 13.60 8.15 3.22
CA LEU A 205 13.09 7.51 2.01
C LEU A 205 12.96 8.48 0.81
N ARG A 206 13.44 9.73 0.94
CA ARG A 206 13.41 10.72 -0.13
C ARG A 206 13.99 10.15 -1.44
N GLY A 207 13.22 10.30 -2.53
CA GLY A 207 13.60 9.79 -3.86
C GLY A 207 13.18 8.33 -4.12
N HIS A 208 12.78 7.60 -3.08
CA HIS A 208 12.22 6.26 -3.21
C HIS A 208 10.71 6.23 -2.96
N LEU A 209 10.16 7.18 -2.22
CA LEU A 209 8.76 7.27 -1.86
C LEU A 209 7.91 7.73 -3.06
N VAL A 210 6.98 6.87 -3.52
CA VAL A 210 6.10 7.16 -4.66
C VAL A 210 4.62 7.03 -4.32
N HIS A 211 4.29 6.35 -3.24
CA HIS A 211 2.94 6.07 -2.78
C HIS A 211 2.90 6.12 -1.26
N ALA A 212 1.80 6.56 -0.68
CA ALA A 212 1.61 6.49 0.77
C ALA A 212 0.16 6.12 1.12
N HIS A 213 0.01 5.18 2.03
CA HIS A 213 -1.24 4.91 2.72
C HIS A 213 -1.37 5.84 3.92
N VAL A 214 -2.57 6.40 4.08
CA VAL A 214 -2.87 7.36 5.14
C VAL A 214 -4.09 6.89 5.88
N HIS A 215 -3.89 6.36 7.05
CA HIS A 215 -4.91 6.03 8.03
C HIS A 215 -4.39 6.26 9.43
N ASP A 216 -5.26 6.18 10.41
CA ASP A 216 -4.93 6.36 11.82
C ASP A 216 -5.19 5.07 12.61
N ASN A 217 -4.58 4.94 13.76
CA ASN A 217 -4.84 3.87 14.72
C ASN A 217 -4.46 4.31 16.14
N ARG A 218 -4.78 3.47 17.13
CA ARG A 218 -4.52 3.74 18.56
C ARG A 218 -3.26 3.06 19.09
N GLY A 219 -2.32 2.73 18.20
CA GLY A 219 -1.02 2.15 18.56
C GLY A 219 -1.06 0.70 19.07
N LYS A 220 -2.19 -0.01 18.91
CA LYS A 220 -2.35 -1.42 19.33
C LYS A 220 -2.68 -2.32 18.16
N ASN A 221 -3.71 -1.96 17.41
CA ASN A 221 -4.22 -2.70 16.25
C ASN A 221 -4.11 -1.85 15.01
N ASP A 222 -4.15 -2.50 13.88
CA ASP A 222 -4.22 -1.87 12.58
C ASP A 222 -5.68 -1.48 12.30
N ASP A 223 -6.10 -0.35 12.91
CA ASP A 223 -7.51 0.02 12.99
C ASP A 223 -8.05 0.68 11.72
N HIS A 224 -7.17 1.16 10.83
CA HIS A 224 -7.52 1.89 9.59
C HIS A 224 -8.56 3.00 9.79
N LEU A 225 -8.40 3.80 10.85
CA LEU A 225 -9.29 4.91 11.18
C LEU A 225 -9.06 6.13 10.24
N PRO A 226 -10.06 6.98 10.04
CA PRO A 226 -9.83 8.30 9.44
C PRO A 226 -8.75 9.09 10.18
N PRO A 227 -7.87 9.83 9.48
CA PRO A 227 -6.84 10.65 10.13
C PRO A 227 -7.42 11.59 11.20
N GLY A 228 -6.83 11.55 12.40
CA GLY A 228 -7.27 12.31 13.57
C GLY A 228 -8.35 11.63 14.42
N ASP A 229 -8.69 10.35 14.16
CA ASP A 229 -9.55 9.53 15.01
C ASP A 229 -8.75 8.55 15.89
N GLY A 230 -7.45 8.46 15.69
CA GLY A 230 -6.49 7.70 16.48
C GLY A 230 -5.49 8.60 17.18
N ASP A 231 -4.27 8.10 17.37
CA ASP A 231 -3.23 8.71 18.20
C ASP A 231 -2.06 9.29 17.37
N ILE A 232 -2.11 9.23 16.02
CA ILE A 232 -1.01 9.71 15.17
C ILE A 232 -0.96 11.23 15.16
N ASN A 233 0.20 11.78 15.52
CA ASN A 233 0.49 13.20 15.32
C ASN A 233 0.87 13.43 13.84
N PHE A 234 -0.10 13.81 13.00
CA PHE A 234 0.11 14.01 11.57
C PHE A 234 0.90 15.29 11.22
N LYS A 235 1.04 16.25 12.15
CA LYS A 235 1.72 17.51 11.81
C LYS A 235 3.15 17.32 11.34
N PRO A 236 4.05 16.62 12.06
CA PRO A 236 5.42 16.35 11.58
C PRO A 236 5.45 15.56 10.27
N VAL A 237 4.50 14.64 10.07
CA VAL A 237 4.37 13.81 8.85
C VAL A 237 4.09 14.68 7.63
N VAL A 238 3.11 15.59 7.74
CA VAL A 238 2.76 16.56 6.68
C VAL A 238 3.95 17.46 6.36
N ASP A 239 4.62 17.99 7.40
CA ASP A 239 5.79 18.87 7.25
C ASP A 239 6.94 18.14 6.54
N ALA A 240 7.16 16.85 6.86
CA ALA A 240 8.19 16.02 6.21
C ALA A 240 7.88 15.77 4.73
N LEU A 241 6.65 15.40 4.38
CA LEU A 241 6.23 15.20 2.99
C LEU A 241 6.36 16.48 2.15
N ARG A 242 6.04 17.64 2.74
CA ARG A 242 6.26 18.95 2.11
C ARG A 242 7.75 19.25 1.92
N ALA A 243 8.56 19.00 2.96
CA ALA A 243 10.01 19.27 2.93
C ALA A 243 10.75 18.47 1.86
N ILE A 244 10.32 17.23 1.58
CA ILE A 244 10.89 16.41 0.49
C ILE A 244 10.26 16.71 -0.88
N ASN A 245 9.34 17.67 -0.98
CA ASN A 245 8.57 17.97 -2.19
C ASN A 245 7.84 16.74 -2.75
N TYR A 246 7.22 15.95 -1.89
CA TYR A 246 6.51 14.75 -2.31
C TYR A 246 5.40 15.07 -3.32
N ARG A 247 5.32 14.30 -4.41
CA ARG A 247 4.36 14.49 -5.51
C ARG A 247 3.54 13.25 -5.83
N GLY A 248 3.78 12.15 -5.12
CA GLY A 248 3.11 10.88 -5.33
C GLY A 248 1.65 10.85 -4.87
N LEU A 249 1.13 9.64 -4.71
CA LEU A 249 -0.24 9.38 -4.29
C LEU A 249 -0.33 9.34 -2.76
N LEU A 250 -1.39 9.93 -2.21
CA LEU A 250 -1.78 9.80 -0.80
C LEU A 250 -3.16 9.13 -0.77
N ILE A 251 -3.18 7.86 -0.42
CA ILE A 251 -4.38 7.03 -0.43
C ILE A 251 -4.92 6.88 0.99
N ALA A 252 -6.15 7.34 1.22
CA ALA A 252 -6.86 7.01 2.44
C ALA A 252 -7.22 5.52 2.43
N GLU A 253 -6.51 4.74 3.23
CA GLU A 253 -6.74 3.31 3.38
C GLU A 253 -7.51 3.02 4.66
N LEU A 254 -8.82 3.08 4.55
CA LEU A 254 -9.74 3.06 5.70
C LEU A 254 -10.48 1.73 5.80
N TRP A 255 -10.92 1.39 7.01
CA TRP A 255 -11.73 0.21 7.25
C TRP A 255 -12.95 0.51 8.13
N ASN A 256 -14.12 0.44 7.54
CA ASN A 256 -15.42 0.43 8.24
C ASN A 256 -16.49 -0.14 7.31
N PRO A 257 -16.61 -1.46 7.18
CA PRO A 257 -17.50 -2.11 6.21
C PRO A 257 -18.99 -1.89 6.47
N GLU A 258 -19.36 -1.41 7.67
CA GLU A 258 -20.76 -1.12 8.02
C GLU A 258 -21.17 0.30 7.60
N HIS A 259 -20.24 1.26 7.62
CA HIS A 259 -20.52 2.67 7.28
C HIS A 259 -19.49 3.24 6.28
N PRO A 260 -19.24 2.57 5.13
CA PRO A 260 -18.12 2.92 4.26
C PRO A 260 -18.22 4.33 3.65
N LEU A 261 -19.41 4.78 3.26
CA LEU A 261 -19.60 6.11 2.66
C LEU A 261 -19.40 7.24 3.65
N GLU A 262 -19.83 7.06 4.89
CA GLU A 262 -19.63 8.04 5.97
C GLU A 262 -18.15 8.14 6.32
N THR A 263 -17.50 7.01 6.54
CA THR A 263 -16.08 6.90 6.84
C THR A 263 -15.22 7.46 5.69
N GLY A 264 -15.54 7.12 4.45
CA GLY A 264 -14.86 7.67 3.28
C GLY A 264 -15.00 9.18 3.15
N ARG A 265 -16.21 9.74 3.41
CA ARG A 265 -16.42 11.19 3.42
C ARG A 265 -15.58 11.89 4.48
N LYS A 266 -15.56 11.32 5.70
CA LYS A 266 -14.76 11.85 6.80
C LYS A 266 -13.26 11.76 6.48
N GLY A 267 -12.78 10.61 6.03
CA GLY A 267 -11.37 10.40 5.68
C GLY A 267 -10.90 11.31 4.57
N MET A 268 -11.64 11.40 3.46
CA MET A 268 -11.29 12.30 2.36
C MET A 268 -11.33 13.78 2.75
N LYS A 269 -12.25 14.19 3.64
CA LYS A 269 -12.23 15.54 4.19
C LYS A 269 -10.98 15.79 5.00
N LYS A 270 -10.65 14.90 5.94
CA LYS A 270 -9.44 14.97 6.78
C LYS A 270 -8.16 14.98 5.95
N LEU A 271 -8.08 14.16 4.91
CA LEU A 271 -6.95 14.11 4.00
C LEU A 271 -6.75 15.47 3.29
N ARG A 272 -7.84 16.08 2.81
CA ARG A 272 -7.79 17.42 2.22
C ARG A 272 -7.35 18.48 3.23
N ASP A 273 -7.91 18.46 4.43
CA ASP A 273 -7.58 19.41 5.49
C ASP A 273 -6.10 19.34 5.88
N LEU A 274 -5.51 18.15 5.90
CA LEU A 274 -4.09 17.94 6.24
C LEU A 274 -3.13 18.34 5.11
N PHE A 275 -3.43 17.96 3.87
CA PHE A 275 -2.44 17.99 2.78
C PHE A 275 -2.68 19.06 1.72
N LYS A 276 -3.91 19.59 1.57
CA LYS A 276 -4.23 20.62 0.59
C LYS A 276 -4.45 22.03 1.17
N THR A 277 -4.22 22.25 2.46
CA THR A 277 -4.22 23.63 2.98
C THR A 277 -3.06 24.41 2.39
N SER A 278 -3.45 25.47 1.76
CA SER A 278 -2.74 26.53 1.03
C SER A 278 -1.34 26.85 1.50
#